data_00d953edf325a5358c350eaf67393c72
#
_entry.id   00d953edf325a5358c350eaf67393c72
#
_cell.length_a   1.000
_cell.length_b   1.000
_cell.length_c   1.000
_cell.angle_alpha   90.00
_cell.angle_beta   90.00
_cell.angle_gamma   90.00
#
_symmetry.space_group_name_H-M   'P 1'
#
loop_
_entity.id
_entity.type
_entity.pdbx_description
1 polymer ?
#
loop_
_entity_poly.entity_id
_entity_poly.type
_entity_poly.pdbx_seq_one_letter_code
_entity_poly.pdbx_strand_id
1 'polypeptide(L)'
;MKKTISIFIFLIFSLPFFAQGISDFFIYLPESYFSQLNPDQRRKLLNDSTVTNNYGGKSTLLALNEENNYIKVQTSGQGFFEVKKWTLKDSTALFAMSFWVCSPACDGGISFFKENYTPAMRDKNQFPSIKISDFFNRDSLAAKEISENDFKNRFDIFFIRFELQPSGNDILVIHDIQNYMNKEDYEKWKPFLKGNRLRLIWRDGYFEKGEVYFREE
;
A
#
# COMPACT_ATOMS: atom_id res chain seq x y z
N MET A 1 37.65 57.62 24.32
CA MET A 1 36.68 56.57 24.65
C MET A 1 36.43 55.80 23.34
N LYS A 2 37.04 54.59 23.21
CA LYS A 2 36.83 53.71 22.05
C LYS A 2 35.73 52.74 22.41
N LYS A 3 34.58 52.80 21.67
CA LYS A 3 33.49 51.82 21.80
C LYS A 3 33.83 50.59 20.98
N THR A 4 34.13 49.49 21.65
CA THR A 4 34.28 48.18 21.04
C THR A 4 32.86 47.61 20.80
N ILE A 5 32.48 47.47 19.51
CA ILE A 5 31.24 46.80 19.09
C ILE A 5 31.57 45.30 19.03
N SER A 6 31.03 44.52 19.98
CA SER A 6 31.11 43.08 20.00
C SER A 6 30.05 42.50 19.06
N ILE A 7 30.47 42.00 17.89
CA ILE A 7 29.58 41.30 16.94
C ILE A 7 29.45 39.87 17.42
N PHE A 8 28.30 39.55 18.00
CA PHE A 8 27.92 38.17 18.36
C PHE A 8 27.44 37.46 17.08
N ILE A 9 28.35 36.69 16.46
CA ILE A 9 27.98 35.81 15.33
C ILE A 9 27.19 34.65 15.87
N PHE A 10 25.87 34.68 15.72
CA PHE A 10 25.00 33.53 15.94
C PHE A 10 25.23 32.50 14.81
N LEU A 11 26.11 31.55 15.03
CA LEU A 11 26.23 30.35 14.18
C LEU A 11 24.97 29.53 14.36
N ILE A 12 23.98 29.75 13.50
CA ILE A 12 22.81 28.86 13.37
C ILE A 12 23.34 27.55 12.79
N PHE A 13 23.64 26.61 13.66
CA PHE A 13 23.82 25.21 13.27
C PHE A 13 22.45 24.73 12.73
N SER A 14 22.25 24.80 11.43
CA SER A 14 21.21 24.05 10.75
C SER A 14 21.58 22.55 10.89
N LEU A 15 21.08 21.92 11.94
CA LEU A 15 21.10 20.47 12.03
C LEU A 15 20.36 19.93 10.80
N PRO A 16 20.98 19.12 9.94
CA PRO A 16 20.25 18.48 8.87
C PRO A 16 19.11 17.68 9.52
N PHE A 17 17.88 18.08 9.27
CA PHE A 17 16.72 17.26 9.54
C PHE A 17 16.84 16.07 8.59
N PHE A 18 17.42 14.97 9.06
CA PHE A 18 17.39 13.71 8.32
C PHE A 18 15.92 13.26 8.30
N ALA A 19 15.28 13.43 7.15
CA ALA A 19 13.97 12.85 6.92
C ALA A 19 14.07 11.33 7.13
N GLN A 20 13.19 10.78 7.94
CA GLN A 20 13.18 9.34 8.27
C GLN A 20 13.22 8.50 6.99
N GLY A 21 14.23 7.63 6.89
CA GLY A 21 14.37 6.67 5.80
C GLY A 21 13.29 5.58 5.84
N ILE A 22 13.10 4.86 4.74
CA ILE A 22 12.12 3.77 4.68
C ILE A 22 12.48 2.64 5.63
N SER A 23 13.76 2.32 5.78
CA SER A 23 14.27 1.31 6.71
C SER A 23 14.00 1.69 8.17
N ASP A 24 14.26 2.94 8.56
CA ASP A 24 13.96 3.41 9.92
C ASP A 24 12.46 3.38 10.20
N PHE A 25 11.63 3.86 9.26
CA PHE A 25 10.19 3.77 9.41
C PHE A 25 9.73 2.33 9.64
N PHE A 26 10.22 1.38 8.84
CA PHE A 26 9.88 -0.03 8.98
C PHE A 26 10.36 -0.62 10.32
N ILE A 27 11.60 -0.32 10.75
CA ILE A 27 12.14 -0.83 12.01
C ILE A 27 11.30 -0.36 13.20
N TYR A 28 10.97 0.93 13.26
CA TYR A 28 10.30 1.55 14.39
C TYR A 28 8.78 1.64 14.26
N LEU A 29 8.19 1.04 13.24
CA LEU A 29 6.73 0.93 13.10
C LEU A 29 6.15 0.29 14.37
N PRO A 30 5.14 0.91 15.02
CA PRO A 30 4.53 0.35 16.24
C PRO A 30 4.02 -1.08 16.01
N GLU A 31 4.23 -1.95 17.00
CA GLU A 31 3.82 -3.36 16.92
C GLU A 31 2.31 -3.55 16.77
N SER A 32 1.51 -2.58 17.20
CA SER A 32 0.06 -2.54 16.97
C SER A 32 -0.32 -2.52 15.48
N TYR A 33 0.58 -2.07 14.61
CA TYR A 33 0.37 -2.08 13.16
C TYR A 33 1.03 -3.28 12.48
N PHE A 34 2.09 -3.85 13.08
CA PHE A 34 2.81 -4.99 12.52
C PHE A 34 3.39 -5.88 13.63
N SER A 35 2.54 -6.74 14.18
CA SER A 35 2.87 -7.62 15.32
C SER A 35 3.73 -8.84 14.96
N GLN A 36 3.85 -9.19 13.67
CA GLN A 36 4.62 -10.37 13.24
C GLN A 36 6.11 -10.26 13.57
N LEU A 37 6.66 -9.05 13.56
CA LEU A 37 8.08 -8.80 13.81
C LEU A 37 8.23 -7.64 14.81
N ASN A 38 9.01 -7.85 15.85
CA ASN A 38 9.46 -6.78 16.74
C ASN A 38 10.58 -5.94 16.09
N PRO A 39 10.98 -4.79 16.64
CA PRO A 39 12.00 -3.93 16.04
C PRO A 39 13.34 -4.61 15.77
N ASP A 40 13.81 -5.50 16.66
CA ASP A 40 15.08 -6.21 16.50
C ASP A 40 15.00 -7.25 15.37
N GLN A 41 13.87 -7.95 15.26
CA GLN A 41 13.64 -8.88 14.17
C GLN A 41 13.55 -8.15 12.82
N ARG A 42 12.95 -6.95 12.77
CA ARG A 42 12.90 -6.12 11.55
C ARG A 42 14.29 -5.65 11.13
N ARG A 43 15.11 -5.20 12.09
CA ARG A 43 16.52 -4.84 11.84
C ARG A 43 17.31 -6.04 11.32
N LYS A 44 17.15 -7.20 11.96
CA LYS A 44 17.77 -8.44 11.51
C LYS A 44 17.28 -8.86 10.13
N LEU A 45 15.99 -8.73 9.82
CA LEU A 45 15.42 -9.06 8.51
C LEU A 45 16.03 -8.22 7.39
N LEU A 46 16.26 -6.92 7.62
CA LEU A 46 16.88 -6.04 6.63
C LEU A 46 18.34 -6.43 6.34
N ASN A 47 19.06 -6.99 7.32
CA ASN A 47 20.46 -7.41 7.18
C ASN A 47 20.58 -8.83 6.61
N ASP A 48 19.80 -9.78 7.14
CA ASP A 48 19.97 -11.22 6.90
C ASP A 48 18.98 -11.77 5.85
N SER A 49 18.04 -10.93 5.37
CA SER A 49 16.95 -11.27 4.44
C SER A 49 15.95 -12.30 4.95
N THR A 50 16.19 -12.95 6.08
CA THR A 50 15.26 -13.91 6.71
C THR A 50 15.34 -13.86 8.23
N VAL A 51 14.20 -14.09 8.89
CA VAL A 51 14.11 -14.14 10.35
C VAL A 51 12.95 -15.05 10.78
N THR A 52 13.06 -15.67 11.97
CA THR A 52 11.91 -16.28 12.63
C THR A 52 11.06 -15.18 13.24
N ASN A 53 9.77 -15.14 12.93
CA ASN A 53 8.84 -14.14 13.44
C ASN A 53 8.29 -14.51 14.83
N ASN A 54 7.49 -13.61 15.42
CA ASN A 54 6.91 -13.78 16.76
C ASN A 54 5.98 -15.00 16.90
N TYR A 55 5.50 -15.55 15.81
CA TYR A 55 4.61 -16.73 15.76
C TYR A 55 5.34 -18.01 15.40
N GLY A 56 6.67 -18.02 15.36
CA GLY A 56 7.50 -19.18 15.04
C GLY A 56 7.64 -19.47 13.55
N GLY A 57 6.98 -18.71 12.67
CA GLY A 57 7.10 -18.82 11.24
C GLY A 57 8.33 -18.08 10.70
N LYS A 58 8.67 -18.39 9.43
CA LYS A 58 9.74 -17.68 8.72
C LYS A 58 9.17 -16.45 8.00
N SER A 59 9.81 -15.29 8.21
CA SER A 59 9.61 -14.09 7.40
C SER A 59 10.81 -13.85 6.50
N THR A 60 10.57 -13.38 5.27
CA THR A 60 11.60 -13.18 4.24
C THR A 60 11.46 -11.79 3.64
N LEU A 61 12.57 -11.07 3.53
CA LEU A 61 12.67 -9.82 2.80
C LEU A 61 12.67 -10.13 1.30
N LEU A 62 11.64 -9.70 0.59
CA LEU A 62 11.52 -9.92 -0.86
C LEU A 62 12.10 -8.78 -1.68
N ALA A 63 12.03 -7.55 -1.14
CA ALA A 63 12.63 -6.38 -1.77
C ALA A 63 12.95 -5.31 -0.73
N LEU A 64 14.09 -4.66 -0.91
CA LEU A 64 14.49 -3.40 -0.28
C LEU A 64 15.00 -2.48 -1.38
N ASN A 65 14.36 -1.34 -1.56
CA ASN A 65 14.76 -0.31 -2.50
C ASN A 65 14.76 1.05 -1.78
N GLU A 66 15.91 1.40 -1.22
CA GLU A 66 16.10 2.67 -0.49
C GLU A 66 15.93 3.89 -1.41
N GLU A 67 16.36 3.80 -2.66
CA GLU A 67 16.26 4.89 -3.64
C GLU A 67 14.79 5.23 -3.94
N ASN A 68 13.96 4.21 -4.13
CA ASN A 68 12.52 4.35 -4.38
C ASN A 68 11.67 4.26 -3.09
N ASN A 69 12.32 4.24 -1.92
CA ASN A 69 11.67 4.20 -0.62
C ASN A 69 10.62 3.08 -0.50
N TYR A 70 11.01 1.83 -0.78
CA TYR A 70 10.12 0.69 -0.83
C TYR A 70 10.70 -0.54 -0.12
N ILE A 71 9.85 -1.23 0.66
CA ILE A 71 10.15 -2.52 1.30
C ILE A 71 9.00 -3.48 1.04
N LYS A 72 9.34 -4.76 0.75
CA LYS A 72 8.39 -5.87 0.66
C LYS A 72 8.88 -7.05 1.48
N VAL A 73 8.00 -7.57 2.32
CA VAL A 73 8.25 -8.71 3.20
C VAL A 73 7.18 -9.78 2.96
N GLN A 74 7.60 -11.03 2.81
CA GLN A 74 6.74 -12.18 2.99
C GLN A 74 6.74 -12.55 4.46
N THR A 75 5.61 -12.39 5.13
CA THR A 75 5.46 -12.59 6.59
C THR A 75 5.19 -14.04 6.96
N SER A 76 4.67 -14.83 6.01
CA SER A 76 4.37 -16.26 6.11
C SER A 76 4.30 -16.86 4.71
N GLY A 77 3.98 -18.15 4.56
CA GLY A 77 3.81 -18.77 3.24
C GLY A 77 2.80 -18.06 2.33
N GLN A 78 1.82 -17.38 2.90
CA GLN A 78 0.70 -16.73 2.18
C GLN A 78 0.50 -15.25 2.55
N GLY A 79 1.25 -14.74 3.52
CA GLY A 79 1.13 -13.37 4.02
C GLY A 79 2.20 -12.45 3.46
N PHE A 80 1.81 -11.23 3.10
CA PHE A 80 2.70 -10.21 2.55
C PHE A 80 2.48 -8.88 3.23
N PHE A 81 3.54 -8.09 3.27
CA PHE A 81 3.56 -6.76 3.85
C PHE A 81 4.46 -5.85 3.01
N GLU A 82 3.99 -4.68 2.68
CA GLU A 82 4.75 -3.68 1.94
C GLU A 82 4.70 -2.32 2.64
N VAL A 83 5.79 -1.59 2.53
CA VAL A 83 5.88 -0.18 2.98
C VAL A 83 6.44 0.66 1.85
N LYS A 84 5.88 1.85 1.67
CA LYS A 84 6.38 2.84 0.71
C LYS A 84 6.27 4.23 1.30
N LYS A 85 7.24 5.10 0.94
CA LYS A 85 7.26 6.51 1.30
C LYS A 85 7.13 7.38 0.05
N TRP A 86 6.33 8.44 0.15
CA TRP A 86 6.28 9.55 -0.80
C TRP A 86 6.76 10.82 -0.10
N THR A 87 7.45 11.68 -0.84
CA THR A 87 7.75 13.05 -0.39
C THR A 87 6.74 13.98 -1.04
N LEU A 88 6.03 14.77 -0.23
CA LEU A 88 5.05 15.76 -0.69
C LEU A 88 5.73 17.07 -1.10
N LYS A 89 5.02 17.96 -1.79
CA LYS A 89 5.54 19.27 -2.23
C LYS A 89 6.04 20.14 -1.09
N ASP A 90 5.42 20.03 0.07
CA ASP A 90 5.83 20.73 1.28
C ASP A 90 7.02 20.09 2.00
N SER A 91 7.66 19.12 1.36
CA SER A 91 8.77 18.29 1.88
C SER A 91 8.42 17.39 3.05
N THR A 92 7.15 17.27 3.43
CA THR A 92 6.71 16.27 4.40
C THR A 92 6.65 14.88 3.79
N ALA A 93 6.75 13.85 4.63
CA ALA A 93 6.67 12.47 4.18
C ALA A 93 5.28 11.87 4.44
N LEU A 94 4.82 11.10 3.46
CA LEU A 94 3.67 10.23 3.55
C LEU A 94 4.15 8.78 3.42
N PHE A 95 3.78 7.93 4.37
CA PHE A 95 4.06 6.50 4.33
C PHE A 95 2.78 5.72 4.10
N ALA A 96 2.84 4.69 3.27
CA ALA A 96 1.79 3.67 3.20
C ALA A 96 2.32 2.34 3.68
N MET A 97 1.43 1.59 4.31
CA MET A 97 1.59 0.21 4.70
C MET A 97 0.48 -0.59 4.07
N SER A 98 0.82 -1.57 3.26
CA SER A 98 -0.12 -2.52 2.69
C SER A 98 0.16 -3.92 3.24
N PHE A 99 -0.89 -4.68 3.51
CA PHE A 99 -0.77 -6.07 3.92
C PHE A 99 -1.88 -6.90 3.26
N TRP A 100 -1.58 -8.15 2.94
CA TRP A 100 -2.58 -9.09 2.45
C TRP A 100 -2.19 -10.54 2.74
N VAL A 101 -3.19 -11.38 2.74
CA VAL A 101 -3.04 -12.84 2.87
C VAL A 101 -3.81 -13.51 1.74
N CYS A 102 -3.27 -14.59 1.20
CA CYS A 102 -3.87 -15.36 0.10
C CYS A 102 -4.23 -16.77 0.56
N SER A 103 -5.55 -17.18 0.49
CA SER A 103 -5.98 -18.54 0.81
C SER A 103 -7.41 -18.84 0.31
N PRO A 104 -7.66 -19.29 -0.92
CA PRO A 104 -6.86 -19.13 -2.13
C PRO A 104 -6.90 -17.70 -2.68
N ALA A 105 -8.01 -16.95 -2.45
CA ALA A 105 -8.12 -15.54 -2.82
C ALA A 105 -7.28 -14.68 -1.89
N CYS A 106 -6.72 -13.60 -2.43
CA CYS A 106 -5.97 -12.64 -1.65
C CYS A 106 -6.89 -11.52 -1.16
N ASP A 107 -6.82 -11.24 0.14
CA ASP A 107 -7.51 -10.11 0.75
C ASP A 107 -6.57 -9.33 1.66
N GLY A 108 -6.76 -8.03 1.75
CA GLY A 108 -5.91 -7.18 2.56
C GLY A 108 -6.34 -5.72 2.60
N GLY A 109 -5.47 -4.89 3.12
CA GLY A 109 -5.75 -3.48 3.33
C GLY A 109 -4.54 -2.59 3.14
N ILE A 110 -4.81 -1.30 3.11
CA ILE A 110 -3.79 -0.26 3.05
C ILE A 110 -4.07 0.79 4.12
N SER A 111 -3.02 1.29 4.75
CA SER A 111 -3.08 2.38 5.72
C SER A 111 -1.98 3.41 5.43
N PHE A 112 -2.28 4.67 5.71
CA PHE A 112 -1.35 5.77 5.48
C PHE A 112 -0.97 6.44 6.80
N PHE A 113 0.28 6.90 6.90
CA PHE A 113 0.86 7.47 8.09
C PHE A 113 1.74 8.68 7.78
N LYS A 114 1.84 9.58 8.75
CA LYS A 114 2.90 10.58 8.82
C LYS A 114 4.18 9.97 9.42
N GLU A 115 5.29 10.69 9.41
CA GLU A 115 6.57 10.25 9.99
C GLU A 115 6.47 9.82 11.46
N ASN A 116 5.58 10.43 12.22
CA ASN A 116 5.34 10.11 13.63
C ASN A 116 4.33 8.97 13.85
N TYR A 117 4.05 8.17 12.82
CA TYR A 117 3.09 7.07 12.82
C TYR A 117 1.62 7.46 13.09
N THR A 118 1.30 8.76 13.05
CA THR A 118 -0.11 9.16 13.10
C THR A 118 -0.80 8.85 11.78
N PRO A 119 -2.05 8.33 11.81
CA PRO A 119 -2.79 8.04 10.61
C PRO A 119 -2.98 9.28 9.71
N ALA A 120 -2.83 9.06 8.41
CA ALA A 120 -2.99 10.05 7.35
C ALA A 120 -4.01 9.58 6.30
N MET A 121 -4.35 10.43 5.31
CA MET A 121 -5.25 10.10 4.18
C MET A 121 -6.60 9.51 4.60
N ARG A 122 -7.23 10.10 5.61
CA ARG A 122 -8.56 9.66 6.09
C ARG A 122 -9.71 10.19 5.24
N ASP A 123 -9.45 11.20 4.41
CA ASP A 123 -10.46 11.82 3.57
C ASP A 123 -10.61 11.05 2.25
N LYS A 124 -11.86 10.84 1.82
CA LYS A 124 -12.22 10.23 0.53
C LYS A 124 -11.67 11.01 -0.67
N ASN A 125 -11.40 12.30 -0.50
CA ASN A 125 -10.78 13.14 -1.52
C ASN A 125 -9.28 12.87 -1.66
N GLN A 126 -8.64 12.29 -0.65
CA GLN A 126 -7.22 11.92 -0.69
C GLN A 126 -7.00 10.48 -1.15
N PHE A 127 -7.90 9.57 -0.75
CA PHE A 127 -7.85 8.18 -1.15
C PHE A 127 -9.25 7.68 -1.56
N PRO A 128 -9.46 7.31 -2.84
CA PRO A 128 -10.78 6.98 -3.34
C PRO A 128 -11.30 5.66 -2.76
N SER A 129 -12.60 5.60 -2.49
CA SER A 129 -13.27 4.35 -2.12
C SER A 129 -13.29 3.41 -3.31
N ILE A 130 -12.75 2.20 -3.14
CA ILE A 130 -12.73 1.15 -4.15
C ILE A 130 -13.97 0.28 -3.99
N LYS A 131 -14.66 0.02 -5.09
CA LYS A 131 -15.88 -0.79 -5.15
C LYS A 131 -15.71 -1.88 -6.20
N ILE A 132 -16.36 -3.01 -6.00
CA ILE A 132 -16.39 -4.09 -7.00
C ILE A 132 -16.88 -3.58 -8.37
N SER A 133 -17.83 -2.66 -8.40
CA SER A 133 -18.38 -2.06 -9.62
C SER A 133 -17.34 -1.24 -10.44
N ASP A 134 -16.20 -0.87 -9.84
CA ASP A 134 -15.13 -0.18 -10.58
C ASP A 134 -14.51 -1.09 -11.65
N PHE A 135 -14.53 -2.40 -11.42
CA PHE A 135 -13.94 -3.42 -12.28
C PHE A 135 -14.90 -3.94 -13.36
N PHE A 136 -16.16 -3.51 -13.36
CA PHE A 136 -17.16 -4.00 -14.30
C PHE A 136 -17.60 -2.93 -15.31
N ASN A 137 -17.94 -3.38 -16.51
CA ASN A 137 -18.55 -2.55 -17.55
C ASN A 137 -20.06 -2.45 -17.27
N ARG A 138 -20.51 -1.29 -16.78
CA ARG A 138 -21.89 -1.05 -16.42
C ARG A 138 -22.85 -1.09 -17.61
N ASP A 139 -22.40 -0.60 -18.77
CA ASP A 139 -23.22 -0.57 -19.99
C ASP A 139 -23.49 -1.99 -20.48
N SER A 140 -22.48 -2.86 -20.40
CA SER A 140 -22.64 -4.27 -20.75
C SER A 140 -23.55 -5.02 -19.79
N LEU A 141 -23.54 -4.70 -18.48
CA LEU A 141 -24.46 -5.26 -17.51
C LEU A 141 -25.89 -4.80 -17.78
N ALA A 142 -26.11 -3.51 -18.02
CA ALA A 142 -27.41 -2.94 -18.35
C ALA A 142 -27.99 -3.54 -19.67
N ALA A 143 -27.17 -3.74 -20.70
CA ALA A 143 -27.56 -4.36 -21.95
C ALA A 143 -28.01 -5.82 -21.79
N LYS A 144 -27.69 -6.48 -20.69
CA LYS A 144 -28.14 -7.83 -20.32
C LYS A 144 -29.23 -7.83 -19.26
N GLU A 145 -29.83 -6.66 -18.98
CA GLU A 145 -30.89 -6.48 -17.99
C GLU A 145 -30.52 -6.98 -16.57
N ILE A 146 -29.20 -7.00 -16.24
CA ILE A 146 -28.71 -7.36 -14.91
C ILE A 146 -28.98 -6.19 -13.98
N SER A 147 -29.88 -6.39 -13.02
CA SER A 147 -30.23 -5.34 -12.06
C SER A 147 -29.07 -5.03 -11.09
N GLU A 148 -29.05 -3.82 -10.55
CA GLU A 148 -28.05 -3.44 -9.54
C GLU A 148 -28.17 -4.31 -8.26
N ASN A 149 -29.36 -4.77 -7.93
CA ASN A 149 -29.59 -5.66 -6.78
C ASN A 149 -29.03 -7.06 -7.04
N ASP A 150 -29.23 -7.63 -8.23
CA ASP A 150 -28.64 -8.92 -8.59
C ASP A 150 -27.13 -8.86 -8.58
N PHE A 151 -26.56 -7.78 -9.10
CA PHE A 151 -25.12 -7.53 -9.06
C PHE A 151 -24.61 -7.43 -7.62
N LYS A 152 -25.25 -6.63 -6.75
CA LYS A 152 -24.86 -6.50 -5.34
C LYS A 152 -24.98 -7.81 -4.58
N ASN A 153 -26.07 -8.56 -4.79
CA ASN A 153 -26.27 -9.85 -4.14
C ASN A 153 -25.24 -10.90 -4.56
N ARG A 154 -24.75 -10.80 -5.80
CA ARG A 154 -23.74 -11.72 -6.31
C ARG A 154 -22.35 -11.40 -5.83
N PHE A 155 -22.04 -10.12 -5.62
CA PHE A 155 -20.74 -9.61 -5.21
C PHE A 155 -20.81 -8.93 -3.83
N ASP A 156 -21.46 -9.60 -2.88
CA ASP A 156 -21.54 -9.19 -1.46
C ASP A 156 -20.17 -9.31 -0.76
N ILE A 157 -19.34 -10.23 -1.23
CA ILE A 157 -17.94 -10.40 -0.81
C ILE A 157 -17.02 -9.87 -1.90
N PHE A 158 -16.09 -9.00 -1.50
CA PHE A 158 -15.14 -8.38 -2.41
C PHE A 158 -13.73 -8.42 -1.83
N PHE A 159 -12.95 -9.42 -2.23
CA PHE A 159 -11.55 -9.58 -1.84
C PHE A 159 -10.66 -8.74 -2.73
N ILE A 160 -9.87 -7.85 -2.11
CA ILE A 160 -8.90 -7.00 -2.79
C ILE A 160 -7.60 -6.95 -2.02
N ARG A 161 -6.51 -6.72 -2.75
CA ARG A 161 -5.23 -6.33 -2.18
C ARG A 161 -4.68 -5.09 -2.85
N PHE A 162 -3.82 -4.38 -2.14
CA PHE A 162 -3.14 -3.19 -2.62
C PHE A 162 -1.66 -3.52 -2.75
N GLU A 163 -1.11 -3.41 -3.97
CA GLU A 163 0.32 -3.61 -4.22
C GLU A 163 0.99 -2.26 -4.45
N LEU A 164 1.94 -1.92 -3.58
CA LEU A 164 2.78 -0.74 -3.70
C LEU A 164 3.85 -1.01 -4.75
N GLN A 165 4.08 -0.07 -5.66
CA GLN A 165 5.03 -0.32 -6.75
C GLN A 165 6.47 -0.06 -6.27
N PRO A 166 7.43 -0.98 -6.53
CA PRO A 166 8.83 -0.79 -6.18
C PRO A 166 9.49 0.35 -6.96
N SER A 167 8.93 0.72 -8.11
CA SER A 167 9.29 1.90 -8.90
C SER A 167 8.03 2.68 -9.27
N GLY A 168 8.13 4.01 -9.36
CA GLY A 168 6.97 4.88 -9.56
C GLY A 168 6.17 5.12 -8.29
N ASN A 169 5.05 5.84 -8.39
CA ASN A 169 4.30 6.36 -7.24
C ASN A 169 2.85 5.84 -7.16
N ASP A 170 2.43 5.05 -8.12
CA ASP A 170 1.07 4.54 -8.20
C ASP A 170 0.88 3.30 -7.30
N ILE A 171 -0.38 2.99 -7.01
CA ILE A 171 -0.78 1.79 -6.28
C ILE A 171 -1.63 0.93 -7.21
N LEU A 172 -1.40 -0.39 -7.23
CA LEU A 172 -2.28 -1.33 -7.89
C LEU A 172 -3.26 -1.91 -6.89
N VAL A 173 -4.55 -1.82 -7.22
CA VAL A 173 -5.61 -2.56 -6.53
C VAL A 173 -5.95 -3.77 -7.39
N ILE A 174 -5.90 -4.94 -6.80
CA ILE A 174 -6.12 -6.21 -7.50
C ILE A 174 -7.26 -6.93 -6.81
N HIS A 175 -8.29 -7.29 -7.57
CA HIS A 175 -9.33 -8.18 -7.06
C HIS A 175 -9.06 -9.63 -7.45
N ASP A 176 -9.56 -10.54 -6.63
CA ASP A 176 -9.31 -11.98 -6.76
C ASP A 176 -10.58 -12.80 -7.00
N ILE A 177 -11.59 -12.21 -7.71
CA ILE A 177 -12.87 -12.87 -8.01
C ILE A 177 -12.66 -14.27 -8.60
N GLN A 178 -11.67 -14.44 -9.47
CA GLN A 178 -11.33 -15.70 -10.12
C GLN A 178 -11.00 -16.82 -9.12
N ASN A 179 -10.40 -16.47 -7.97
CA ASN A 179 -9.88 -17.44 -7.02
C ASN A 179 -10.89 -17.87 -5.94
N TYR A 180 -12.02 -17.15 -5.78
CA TYR A 180 -13.06 -17.55 -4.82
C TYR A 180 -14.40 -17.88 -5.46
N MET A 181 -14.63 -17.48 -6.72
CA MET A 181 -15.83 -17.84 -7.47
C MET A 181 -15.62 -19.22 -8.11
N ASN A 182 -16.67 -20.06 -8.17
CA ASN A 182 -16.58 -21.29 -8.94
C ASN A 182 -16.39 -20.96 -10.45
N LYS A 183 -15.81 -21.90 -11.18
CA LYS A 183 -15.41 -21.69 -12.58
C LYS A 183 -16.58 -21.32 -13.49
N GLU A 184 -17.74 -21.97 -13.33
CA GLU A 184 -18.94 -21.71 -14.15
C GLU A 184 -19.44 -20.28 -13.97
N ASP A 185 -19.58 -19.85 -12.73
CA ASP A 185 -19.98 -18.48 -12.41
C ASP A 185 -18.94 -17.46 -12.89
N TYR A 186 -17.63 -17.74 -12.71
CA TYR A 186 -16.59 -16.85 -13.20
C TYR A 186 -16.67 -16.65 -14.71
N GLU A 187 -16.80 -17.72 -15.51
CA GLU A 187 -16.93 -17.61 -16.98
C GLU A 187 -18.20 -16.87 -17.40
N LYS A 188 -19.28 -16.93 -16.61
CA LYS A 188 -20.51 -16.18 -16.84
C LYS A 188 -20.31 -14.68 -16.62
N TRP A 189 -19.50 -14.28 -15.63
CA TRP A 189 -19.29 -12.87 -15.28
C TRP A 189 -18.07 -12.22 -15.93
N LYS A 190 -17.10 -13.01 -16.35
CA LYS A 190 -15.87 -12.57 -17.00
C LYS A 190 -16.08 -11.63 -18.19
N PRO A 191 -17.07 -11.83 -19.09
CA PRO A 191 -17.30 -10.91 -20.21
C PRO A 191 -17.69 -9.47 -19.80
N PHE A 192 -18.10 -9.26 -18.55
CA PHE A 192 -18.46 -7.94 -18.03
C PHE A 192 -17.31 -7.26 -17.28
N LEU A 193 -16.20 -7.96 -17.05
CA LEU A 193 -15.02 -7.40 -16.39
C LEU A 193 -14.24 -6.51 -17.38
N LYS A 194 -13.87 -5.31 -16.94
CA LYS A 194 -12.89 -4.45 -17.60
C LYS A 194 -11.46 -4.91 -17.35
N GLY A 195 -11.23 -5.61 -16.25
CA GLY A 195 -9.94 -6.09 -15.80
C GLY A 195 -9.97 -6.56 -14.36
N ASN A 196 -8.87 -7.08 -13.88
CA ASN A 196 -8.68 -7.47 -12.49
C ASN A 196 -7.71 -6.57 -11.72
N ARG A 197 -7.20 -5.50 -12.37
CA ARG A 197 -6.28 -4.52 -11.81
C ARG A 197 -6.83 -3.12 -12.03
N LEU A 198 -6.89 -2.34 -10.97
CA LEU A 198 -7.19 -0.90 -11.01
C LEU A 198 -5.93 -0.15 -10.60
N ARG A 199 -5.48 0.76 -11.44
CA ARG A 199 -4.37 1.66 -11.14
C ARG A 199 -4.88 2.86 -10.34
N LEU A 200 -4.31 3.12 -9.18
CA LEU A 200 -4.49 4.37 -8.46
C LEU A 200 -3.29 5.28 -8.78
N ILE A 201 -3.56 6.36 -9.46
CA ILE A 201 -2.55 7.29 -9.96
C ILE A 201 -2.25 8.31 -8.87
N TRP A 202 -0.97 8.43 -8.50
CA TRP A 202 -0.50 9.45 -7.55
C TRP A 202 -0.56 10.86 -8.14
N ARG A 203 -1.14 11.80 -7.38
CA ARG A 203 -1.29 13.22 -7.74
C ARG A 203 -0.77 14.15 -6.65
N ASP A 204 0.42 13.83 -6.13
CA ASP A 204 1.10 14.66 -5.14
C ASP A 204 0.21 15.07 -3.95
N GLY A 205 -0.07 14.10 -3.10
CA GLY A 205 -0.87 14.25 -1.89
C GLY A 205 -2.24 13.57 -1.94
N TYR A 206 -2.66 13.02 -3.08
CA TYR A 206 -3.88 12.23 -3.22
C TYR A 206 -3.77 11.20 -4.35
N PHE A 207 -4.70 10.26 -4.38
CA PHE A 207 -4.80 9.25 -5.44
C PHE A 207 -6.08 9.41 -6.24
N GLU A 208 -5.99 9.19 -7.54
CA GLU A 208 -7.13 9.14 -8.46
C GLU A 208 -7.27 7.73 -9.03
N LYS A 209 -8.52 7.31 -9.30
CA LYS A 209 -8.77 6.08 -10.05
C LYS A 209 -8.35 6.28 -11.50
N GLY A 210 -7.42 5.47 -11.97
CA GLY A 210 -7.01 5.38 -13.36
C GLY A 210 -7.74 4.26 -14.10
N GLU A 211 -7.02 3.63 -15.01
CA GLU A 211 -7.51 2.53 -15.84
C GLU A 211 -7.72 1.24 -15.06
N VAL A 212 -8.66 0.43 -15.57
CA VAL A 212 -8.85 -0.97 -15.16
C VAL A 212 -8.47 -1.86 -16.31
N TYR A 213 -7.62 -2.86 -16.07
CA TYR A 213 -7.07 -3.71 -17.12
C TYR A 213 -6.80 -5.14 -16.62
N PHE A 214 -6.64 -6.07 -17.54
CA PHE A 214 -6.05 -7.37 -17.27
C PHE A 214 -4.53 -7.29 -17.41
N ARG A 215 -3.80 -8.05 -16.61
CA ARG A 215 -2.36 -8.22 -16.85
C ARG A 215 -2.17 -8.89 -18.21
N GLU A 216 -1.36 -8.30 -19.08
CA GLU A 216 -0.82 -9.00 -20.24
C GLU A 216 0.10 -10.12 -19.76
N GLU A 217 -0.09 -11.32 -20.28
CA GLU A 217 0.73 -12.52 -19.97
C GLU A 217 2.10 -12.45 -20.67
#